data_c185fd74bd9819540d7800c66bd637c6
#
_entry.id   c185fd74bd9819540d7800c66bd637c6
#
_cell.length_a   1.000
_cell.length_b   1.000
_cell.length_c   1.000
_cell.angle_alpha   90.00
_cell.angle_beta   90.00
_cell.angle_gamma   90.00
#
_symmetry.space_group_name_H-M   'P 1'
#
loop_
_entity.id
_entity.type
_entity.pdbx_description
1 polymer ?
#
loop_
_entity_poly.entity_id
_entity_poly.type
_entity_poly.pdbx_seq_one_letter_code
_entity_poly.pdbx_strand_id
1 'polypeptide(L)'
;MLQMPFKPRAQILLQLGEQLIKNENIAILELVKNAYDADAKKVVVNMRSIDSKDIGYIEIHDDGCGMSIDIIRDIWMEPGNSHKKGVVERKERSELGRLPIGEKGIGRFGVHKLGKVIELVSKMEGRQEIALNIDWRI
;
A
#
# COMPACT_ATOMS: atom_id res chain seq x y z
N MET A 1 -24.50 8.09 -30.41
CA MET A 1 -23.07 7.95 -30.11
C MET A 1 -22.91 6.75 -29.17
N LEU A 2 -22.08 5.76 -29.51
CA LEU A 2 -21.83 4.60 -28.69
C LEU A 2 -20.83 4.97 -27.56
N GLN A 3 -21.22 4.80 -26.32
CA GLN A 3 -20.33 4.98 -25.15
C GLN A 3 -20.00 3.61 -24.55
N MET A 4 -18.72 3.31 -24.43
CA MET A 4 -18.24 2.08 -23.79
C MET A 4 -17.29 2.43 -22.64
N PRO A 5 -17.42 1.78 -21.47
CA PRO A 5 -16.52 2.03 -20.37
C PRO A 5 -15.12 1.47 -20.68
N PHE A 6 -14.09 2.22 -20.36
CA PHE A 6 -12.71 1.74 -20.40
C PHE A 6 -12.45 0.83 -19.19
N LYS A 7 -12.09 -0.44 -19.44
CA LYS A 7 -11.85 -1.45 -18.40
C LYS A 7 -10.43 -1.99 -18.52
N PRO A 8 -9.45 -1.38 -17.87
CA PRO A 8 -8.08 -1.90 -17.85
C PRO A 8 -8.02 -3.24 -17.12
N ARG A 9 -7.18 -4.15 -17.60
CA ARG A 9 -6.91 -5.42 -16.92
C ARG A 9 -5.90 -5.22 -15.80
N ALA A 10 -5.99 -6.04 -14.74
CA ALA A 10 -5.06 -6.02 -13.60
C ALA A 10 -3.58 -6.10 -14.02
N GLN A 11 -3.28 -6.82 -15.10
CA GLN A 11 -1.92 -6.93 -15.63
C GLN A 11 -1.31 -5.58 -16.05
N ILE A 12 -2.11 -4.65 -16.57
CA ILE A 12 -1.65 -3.28 -16.89
C ILE A 12 -1.24 -2.54 -15.62
N LEU A 13 -1.98 -2.74 -14.54
CA LEU A 13 -1.69 -2.13 -13.24
C LEU A 13 -0.37 -2.66 -12.66
N LEU A 14 -0.11 -3.96 -12.80
CA LEU A 14 1.17 -4.55 -12.41
C LEU A 14 2.34 -3.99 -13.23
N GLN A 15 2.19 -3.89 -14.54
CA GLN A 15 3.20 -3.31 -15.43
C GLN A 15 3.49 -1.84 -15.11
N LEU A 16 2.45 -1.04 -14.86
CA LEU A 16 2.61 0.36 -14.43
C LEU A 16 3.32 0.44 -13.08
N GLY A 17 2.96 -0.42 -12.13
CA GLY A 17 3.65 -0.52 -10.83
C GLY A 17 5.13 -0.85 -10.99
N GLU A 18 5.48 -1.80 -11.87
CA GLU A 18 6.87 -2.14 -12.18
C GLU A 18 7.66 -0.98 -12.76
N GLN A 19 7.03 -0.16 -13.59
CA GLN A 19 7.67 1.02 -14.19
C GLN A 19 7.82 2.17 -13.20
N LEU A 20 6.84 2.36 -12.31
CA LEU A 20 6.79 3.46 -11.35
C LEU A 20 7.68 3.19 -10.12
N ILE A 21 7.78 1.95 -9.71
CA ILE A 21 8.65 1.53 -8.60
C ILE A 21 9.91 0.90 -9.17
N LYS A 22 10.99 1.67 -9.18
CA LYS A 22 12.23 1.29 -9.89
C LYS A 22 12.95 0.09 -9.29
N ASN A 23 12.90 -0.08 -7.98
CA ASN A 23 13.56 -1.18 -7.28
C ASN A 23 12.88 -1.49 -5.93
N GLU A 24 13.33 -2.57 -5.29
CA GLU A 24 12.82 -3.08 -4.03
C GLU A 24 13.03 -2.09 -2.86
N ASN A 25 14.11 -1.35 -2.85
CA ASN A 25 14.38 -0.35 -1.81
C ASN A 25 13.34 0.77 -1.83
N ILE A 26 12.96 1.21 -3.03
CA ILE A 26 11.89 2.22 -3.20
C ILE A 26 10.54 1.64 -2.77
N ALA A 27 10.27 0.37 -3.06
CA ALA A 27 9.05 -0.29 -2.61
C ALA A 27 8.95 -0.30 -1.07
N ILE A 28 10.02 -0.66 -0.38
CA ILE A 28 10.08 -0.62 1.09
C ILE A 28 9.89 0.82 1.60
N LEU A 29 10.57 1.79 1.00
CA LEU A 29 10.45 3.19 1.38
C LEU A 29 9.01 3.71 1.26
N GLU A 30 8.30 3.34 0.19
CA GLU A 30 6.89 3.72 0.00
C GLU A 30 5.98 3.12 1.08
N LEU A 31 6.24 1.88 1.54
CA LEU A 31 5.50 1.28 2.64
C LEU A 31 5.80 1.99 3.98
N VAL A 32 7.04 2.38 4.21
CA VAL A 32 7.41 3.18 5.40
C VAL A 32 6.75 4.56 5.36
N LYS A 33 6.67 5.20 4.20
CA LYS A 33 5.90 6.46 4.02
C LYS A 33 4.42 6.27 4.33
N ASN A 34 3.82 5.16 3.93
CA ASN A 34 2.43 4.86 4.27
C ASN A 34 2.23 4.75 5.79
N ALA A 35 3.16 4.12 6.50
CA ALA A 35 3.14 4.07 7.96
C ALA A 35 3.27 5.47 8.59
N TYR A 36 4.14 6.31 8.06
CA TYR A 36 4.25 7.72 8.50
C TYR A 36 2.93 8.47 8.28
N ASP A 37 2.29 8.30 7.13
CA ASP A 37 1.00 8.92 6.81
C ASP A 37 -0.14 8.40 7.71
N ALA A 38 0.01 7.19 8.27
CA ALA A 38 -0.87 6.59 9.26
C ALA A 38 -0.54 6.98 10.71
N ASP A 39 0.28 8.01 10.91
CA ASP A 39 0.71 8.48 12.24
C ASP A 39 1.52 7.46 13.06
N ALA A 40 2.14 6.49 12.43
CA ALA A 40 3.01 5.55 13.13
C ALA A 40 4.17 6.27 13.82
N LYS A 41 4.45 5.90 15.05
CA LYS A 41 5.62 6.35 15.82
C LYS A 41 6.79 5.42 15.65
N LYS A 42 6.51 4.16 15.30
CA LYS A 42 7.50 3.12 15.10
C LYS A 42 7.15 2.29 13.88
N VAL A 43 8.16 2.03 13.06
CA VAL A 43 8.09 1.07 11.96
C VAL A 43 9.23 0.08 12.11
N VAL A 44 8.92 -1.20 12.01
CA VAL A 44 9.91 -2.27 12.07
C VAL A 44 9.89 -3.02 10.74
N VAL A 45 11.05 -3.13 10.11
CA VAL A 45 11.25 -3.90 8.87
C VAL A 45 12.09 -5.13 9.22
N ASN A 46 11.51 -6.31 9.08
CA ASN A 46 12.19 -7.58 9.25
C ASN A 46 12.39 -8.26 7.90
N MET A 47 13.60 -8.65 7.61
CA MET A 47 13.96 -9.40 6.40
C MET A 47 14.53 -10.75 6.81
N ARG A 48 13.94 -11.84 6.33
CA ARG A 48 14.36 -13.21 6.63
C ARG A 48 14.55 -13.99 5.34
N SER A 49 15.69 -14.68 5.27
CA SER A 49 16.01 -15.61 4.16
C SER A 49 15.75 -15.01 2.77
N ILE A 50 16.04 -13.72 2.58
CA ILE A 50 15.73 -12.97 1.35
C ILE A 50 16.44 -13.53 0.11
N ASP A 51 17.52 -14.29 0.30
CA ASP A 51 18.22 -15.00 -0.78
C ASP A 51 17.51 -16.27 -1.23
N SER A 52 16.48 -16.72 -0.49
CA SER A 52 15.70 -17.90 -0.81
C SER A 52 14.32 -17.50 -1.35
N LYS A 53 14.04 -17.89 -2.60
CA LYS A 53 12.75 -17.61 -3.25
C LYS A 53 11.57 -18.34 -2.62
N ASP A 54 11.83 -19.43 -1.90
CA ASP A 54 10.79 -20.32 -1.39
C ASP A 54 10.38 -19.99 0.04
N ILE A 55 11.32 -19.53 0.86
CA ILE A 55 11.11 -19.28 2.30
C ILE A 55 11.42 -17.85 2.74
N GLY A 56 11.91 -17.02 1.81
CA GLY A 56 12.22 -15.64 2.10
C GLY A 56 10.96 -14.81 2.31
N TYR A 57 10.99 -13.90 3.27
CA TYR A 57 9.91 -12.95 3.50
C TYR A 57 10.40 -11.61 4.04
N ILE A 58 9.61 -10.59 3.82
CA ILE A 58 9.78 -9.24 4.35
C ILE A 58 8.51 -8.91 5.13
N GLU A 59 8.68 -8.50 6.38
CA GLU A 59 7.59 -8.00 7.22
C GLU A 59 7.80 -6.52 7.51
N ILE A 60 6.75 -5.74 7.39
CA ILE A 60 6.73 -4.33 7.75
C ILE A 60 5.60 -4.12 8.74
N HIS A 61 5.96 -3.82 9.97
CA HIS A 61 5.03 -3.57 11.08
C HIS A 61 5.07 -2.10 11.47
N ASP A 62 3.92 -1.51 11.65
CA ASP A 62 3.77 -0.17 12.17
C ASP A 62 2.73 -0.11 13.30
N ASP A 63 2.82 0.91 14.12
CA ASP A 63 1.89 1.24 15.19
C ASP A 63 0.96 2.40 14.85
N GLY A 64 0.70 2.61 13.55
CA GLY A 64 -0.17 3.66 13.06
C GLY A 64 -1.67 3.42 13.34
N CYS A 65 -2.51 4.30 12.82
CA CYS A 65 -3.95 4.26 13.08
C CYS A 65 -4.69 3.09 12.40
N GLY A 66 -4.04 2.35 11.52
CA GLY A 66 -4.63 1.26 10.78
C GLY A 66 -5.61 1.70 9.69
N MET A 67 -6.23 0.73 9.02
CA MET A 67 -7.19 0.94 7.94
C MET A 67 -8.50 0.23 8.23
N SER A 68 -9.62 0.88 7.92
CA SER A 68 -10.93 0.23 7.91
C SER A 68 -11.09 -0.67 6.67
N ILE A 69 -12.10 -1.55 6.68
CA ILE A 69 -12.41 -2.38 5.52
C ILE A 69 -12.75 -1.52 4.28
N ASP A 70 -13.42 -0.38 4.48
CA ASP A 70 -13.76 0.54 3.39
C ASP A 70 -12.51 1.18 2.80
N ILE A 71 -11.55 1.57 3.63
CA ILE A 71 -10.24 2.09 3.17
C ILE A 71 -9.48 1.02 2.39
N ILE A 72 -9.47 -0.21 2.87
CA ILE A 72 -8.80 -1.31 2.17
C ILE A 72 -9.48 -1.56 0.83
N ARG A 73 -10.81 -1.69 0.80
CA ARG A 73 -11.57 -1.96 -0.43
C ARG A 73 -11.47 -0.82 -1.44
N ASP A 74 -11.78 0.40 -1.03
CA ASP A 74 -12.04 1.51 -1.94
C ASP A 74 -10.77 2.32 -2.26
N ILE A 75 -9.74 2.21 -1.43
CA ILE A 75 -8.50 2.96 -1.60
C ILE A 75 -7.32 2.04 -1.86
N TRP A 76 -7.13 1.02 -1.02
CA TRP A 76 -5.95 0.15 -1.12
C TRP A 76 -6.06 -0.83 -2.27
N MET A 77 -7.25 -1.41 -2.49
CA MET A 77 -7.52 -2.35 -3.59
C MET A 77 -7.91 -1.65 -4.90
N GLU A 78 -8.25 -0.36 -4.87
CA GLU A 78 -8.61 0.43 -6.05
C GLU A 78 -7.49 1.41 -6.41
N PRO A 79 -6.62 1.01 -7.33
CA PRO A 79 -5.49 1.84 -7.76
C PRO A 79 -5.94 3.09 -8.52
N GLY A 80 -5.28 4.21 -8.26
CA GLY A 80 -5.58 5.48 -8.92
C GLY A 80 -6.76 6.23 -8.31
N ASN A 81 -7.38 5.72 -7.26
CA ASN A 81 -8.37 6.48 -6.51
C ASN A 81 -7.72 7.74 -5.91
N SER A 82 -8.26 8.91 -6.27
CA SER A 82 -7.70 10.22 -5.95
C SER A 82 -8.02 10.71 -4.53
N HIS A 83 -8.45 9.83 -3.64
CA HIS A 83 -8.81 10.22 -2.27
C HIS A 83 -7.67 10.97 -1.55
N LYS A 84 -6.43 10.50 -1.70
CA LYS A 84 -5.26 11.21 -1.16
C LYS A 84 -5.00 12.57 -1.84
N LYS A 85 -5.40 12.76 -3.10
CA LYS A 85 -5.22 14.06 -3.78
C LYS A 85 -6.02 15.16 -3.10
N GLY A 86 -7.26 14.90 -2.72
CA GLY A 86 -8.09 15.88 -2.00
C GLY A 86 -7.50 16.27 -0.64
N VAL A 87 -6.91 15.34 0.09
CA VAL A 87 -6.25 15.60 1.38
C VAL A 87 -4.97 16.40 1.20
N VAL A 88 -4.15 16.05 0.21
CA VAL A 88 -2.89 16.78 -0.10
C VAL A 88 -3.20 18.19 -0.61
N GLU A 89 -4.19 18.32 -1.51
CA GLU A 89 -4.61 19.63 -2.04
C GLU A 89 -5.17 20.55 -0.96
N ARG A 90 -5.89 20.00 0.05
CA ARG A 90 -6.40 20.73 1.19
C ARG A 90 -5.34 20.99 2.27
N LYS A 91 -4.13 20.43 2.12
CA LYS A 91 -3.07 20.50 3.14
C LYS A 91 -3.55 20.04 4.52
N GLU A 92 -4.47 19.09 4.57
CA GLU A 92 -4.97 18.54 5.81
C GLU A 92 -3.86 17.76 6.52
N ARG A 93 -3.70 18.01 7.80
CA ARG A 93 -2.74 17.30 8.65
C ARG A 93 -3.41 16.11 9.32
N SER A 94 -2.60 15.11 9.64
CA SER A 94 -3.02 13.99 10.48
C SER A 94 -3.26 14.43 11.94
N GLU A 95 -3.75 13.54 12.77
CA GLU A 95 -3.94 13.80 14.21
C GLU A 95 -2.64 14.23 14.92
N LEU A 96 -1.50 13.67 14.49
CA LEU A 96 -0.18 14.08 14.99
C LEU A 96 0.37 15.35 14.30
N GLY A 97 -0.41 15.99 13.44
CA GLY A 97 -0.02 17.21 12.74
C GLY A 97 0.90 17.00 11.54
N ARG A 98 1.03 15.78 11.04
CA ARG A 98 1.88 15.43 9.90
C ARG A 98 1.19 15.77 8.59
N LEU A 99 1.96 16.27 7.63
CA LEU A 99 1.51 16.38 6.24
C LEU A 99 1.77 15.05 5.54
N PRO A 100 0.83 14.56 4.72
CA PRO A 100 1.04 13.35 3.93
C PRO A 100 2.25 13.50 3.01
N ILE A 101 3.09 12.47 2.96
CA ILE A 101 4.26 12.41 2.08
C ILE A 101 4.08 11.42 0.93
N GLY A 102 3.06 10.55 1.00
CA GLY A 102 2.69 9.61 -0.06
C GLY A 102 1.84 10.31 -1.13
N GLU A 103 2.48 10.89 -2.15
CA GLU A 103 1.78 11.76 -3.12
C GLU A 103 0.93 11.02 -4.16
N LYS A 104 1.34 9.84 -4.57
CA LYS A 104 0.85 9.25 -5.83
C LYS A 104 -0.17 8.12 -5.65
N GLY A 105 -0.36 7.61 -4.45
CA GLY A 105 -1.22 6.44 -4.20
C GLY A 105 -0.77 5.15 -4.91
N ILE A 106 0.44 5.15 -5.45
CA ILE A 106 1.03 4.07 -6.25
C ILE A 106 1.99 3.18 -5.46
N GLY A 107 2.41 3.63 -4.26
CA GLY A 107 3.38 2.90 -3.44
C GLY A 107 2.92 1.48 -3.10
N ARG A 108 1.61 1.28 -2.99
CA ARG A 108 1.00 -0.05 -2.78
C ARG A 108 1.30 -1.04 -3.91
N PHE A 109 1.53 -0.56 -5.14
CA PHE A 109 1.91 -1.42 -6.26
C PHE A 109 3.35 -1.91 -6.18
N GLY A 110 4.19 -1.23 -5.41
CA GLY A 110 5.54 -1.69 -5.15
C GLY A 110 5.58 -2.99 -4.37
N VAL A 111 4.51 -3.34 -3.66
CA VAL A 111 4.47 -4.54 -2.82
C VAL A 111 4.69 -5.82 -3.64
N HIS A 112 4.16 -5.89 -4.86
CA HIS A 112 4.36 -7.06 -5.73
C HIS A 112 5.81 -7.24 -6.20
N LYS A 113 6.65 -6.21 -6.14
CA LYS A 113 8.10 -6.35 -6.34
C LYS A 113 8.79 -7.04 -5.18
N LEU A 114 8.26 -6.88 -3.98
CA LEU A 114 8.81 -7.47 -2.77
C LEU A 114 8.41 -8.94 -2.62
N GLY A 115 7.23 -9.33 -3.12
CA GLY A 115 6.76 -10.69 -3.01
C GLY A 115 5.54 -10.97 -3.89
N LYS A 116 5.34 -12.24 -4.21
CA LYS A 116 4.20 -12.72 -5.00
C LYS A 116 2.98 -13.06 -4.16
N VAL A 117 3.20 -13.35 -2.90
CA VAL A 117 2.14 -13.59 -1.91
C VAL A 117 2.28 -12.50 -0.84
N ILE A 118 1.19 -11.83 -0.58
CA ILE A 118 1.14 -10.69 0.34
C ILE A 118 0.05 -10.98 1.35
N GLU A 119 0.40 -10.86 2.62
CA GLU A 119 -0.54 -10.81 3.72
C GLU A 119 -0.59 -9.37 4.26
N LEU A 120 -1.74 -8.76 4.19
CA LEU A 120 -2.02 -7.45 4.76
C LEU A 120 -2.88 -7.63 6.01
N VAL A 121 -2.37 -7.22 7.15
CA VAL A 121 -3.11 -7.20 8.41
C VAL A 121 -3.25 -5.77 8.88
N SER A 122 -4.44 -5.37 9.25
CA SER A 122 -4.70 -4.00 9.72
C SER A 122 -5.73 -3.98 10.83
N LYS A 123 -5.51 -3.11 11.81
CA LYS A 123 -6.42 -2.93 12.93
C LYS A 123 -6.54 -1.45 13.28
N MET A 124 -7.75 -0.96 13.30
CA MET A 124 -8.09 0.34 13.86
C MET A 124 -8.53 0.19 15.32
N GLU A 125 -8.28 1.22 16.10
CA GLU A 125 -8.74 1.26 17.50
C GLU A 125 -10.28 1.05 17.59
N GLY A 126 -10.70 0.17 18.48
CA GLY A 126 -12.13 -0.13 18.69
C GLY A 126 -12.79 -0.93 17.57
N ARG A 127 -12.05 -1.42 16.57
CA ARG A 127 -12.57 -2.23 15.46
C ARG A 127 -11.92 -3.61 15.42
N GLN A 128 -12.54 -4.52 14.68
CA GLN A 128 -11.97 -5.86 14.42
C GLN A 128 -10.73 -5.73 13.52
N GLU A 129 -9.77 -6.61 13.74
CA GLU A 129 -8.64 -6.80 12.86
C GLU A 129 -9.09 -7.37 11.53
N ILE A 130 -8.48 -6.88 10.46
CA ILE A 130 -8.74 -7.30 9.09
C ILE A 130 -7.48 -7.95 8.56
N ALA A 131 -7.60 -9.14 8.00
CA ALA A 131 -6.54 -9.82 7.27
C ALA A 131 -6.95 -10.05 5.81
N LEU A 132 -6.06 -9.73 4.89
CA LEU A 132 -6.24 -9.91 3.46
C LEU A 132 -5.04 -10.66 2.91
N ASN A 133 -5.28 -11.71 2.14
CA ASN A 133 -4.23 -12.43 1.41
C ASN A 133 -4.37 -12.17 -0.08
N ILE A 134 -3.28 -11.78 -0.72
CA ILE A 134 -3.22 -11.51 -2.16
C ILE A 134 -2.14 -12.41 -2.78
N ASP A 135 -2.51 -13.24 -3.71
CA ASP A 135 -1.60 -14.09 -4.47
C ASP A 135 -1.55 -13.61 -5.94
N TRP A 136 -0.40 -13.10 -6.34
CA TRP A 136 -0.17 -12.57 -7.69
C TRP A 136 0.29 -13.63 -8.70
N ARG A 137 0.38 -14.89 -8.28
CA ARG A 137 0.82 -16.00 -9.15
C ARG A 137 -0.29 -16.51 -10.08
N ILE A 138 -1.46 -15.96 -10.00
CA ILE A 138 -2.63 -16.37 -10.77
C ILE A 138 -2.68 -15.62 -12.10
#